data_ee5266c11c27396cd6689b42bf607c82
#
_entry.id   ee5266c11c27396cd6689b42bf607c82
#
_cell.length_a   1.000
_cell.length_b   1.000
_cell.length_c   1.000
_cell.angle_alpha   90.00
_cell.angle_beta   90.00
_cell.angle_gamma   90.00
#
_symmetry.space_group_name_H-M   'P 1'
#
loop_
_entity.id
_entity.type
_entity.pdbx_description
1 polymer ?
#
loop_
_entity_poly.entity_id
_entity_poly.type
_entity_poly.pdbx_seq_one_letter_code
_entity_poly.pdbx_strand_id
1 'polypeptide(L)'
;WLPPFTVQHYLIVWTFPTVEGAWESCPGFADYINSGAPGDAFDGFALKYRVCEPISGSGVAIAVASDIGKVWAHLGPWIKDFGIQFEVTAVVSDAEFAAMWPMVEAAATVN
;
A
#
# COMPACT_ATOMS: atom_id res chain seq x y z
N TRP A 1 5.38 -19.92 -11.08
CA TRP A 1 5.39 -19.56 -9.65
C TRP A 1 6.57 -18.66 -9.31
N LEU A 2 6.32 -17.64 -8.50
CA LEU A 2 7.38 -16.74 -8.05
C LEU A 2 7.77 -17.11 -6.61
N PRO A 3 9.07 -17.09 -6.29
CA PRO A 3 9.51 -17.26 -4.92
C PRO A 3 8.87 -16.22 -4.00
N PRO A 4 8.62 -16.56 -2.72
CA PRO A 4 7.98 -15.61 -1.80
C PRO A 4 8.69 -14.27 -1.67
N PHE A 5 10.01 -14.26 -1.86
CA PHE A 5 10.81 -13.04 -1.75
C PHE A 5 10.82 -12.20 -3.03
N THR A 6 10.14 -12.61 -4.11
CA THR A 6 10.01 -11.80 -5.33
C THR A 6 8.84 -10.84 -5.26
N VAL A 7 8.00 -10.97 -4.26
CA VAL A 7 6.94 -10.01 -3.97
C VAL A 7 7.11 -9.52 -2.54
N GLN A 8 6.69 -8.29 -2.31
CA GLN A 8 6.82 -7.63 -1.03
C GLN A 8 5.47 -7.09 -0.61
N HIS A 9 5.12 -7.29 0.66
CA HIS A 9 3.96 -6.63 1.25
C HIS A 9 4.35 -5.22 1.70
N TYR A 10 3.44 -4.27 1.50
CA TYR A 10 3.63 -2.88 1.91
C TYR A 10 2.42 -2.42 2.70
N LEU A 11 2.70 -1.78 3.83
CA LEU A 11 1.71 -1.04 4.59
C LEU A 11 1.75 0.40 4.09
N ILE A 12 0.61 0.90 3.65
CA ILE A 12 0.47 2.24 3.10
C ILE A 12 -0.49 3.02 3.99
N VAL A 13 0.00 4.12 4.55
CA VAL A 13 -0.81 5.03 5.36
C VAL A 13 -0.85 6.35 4.64
N TRP A 14 -2.04 6.94 4.49
CA TRP A 14 -2.16 8.22 3.78
C TRP A 14 -2.91 9.25 4.60
N THR A 15 -2.62 10.52 4.28
CA THR A 15 -3.29 11.66 4.89
C THR A 15 -3.45 12.74 3.83
N PHE A 16 -4.67 13.27 3.69
CA PHE A 16 -4.89 14.45 2.86
C PHE A 16 -4.29 15.69 3.52
N PRO A 17 -3.83 16.66 2.73
CA PRO A 17 -3.26 17.89 3.31
C PRO A 17 -4.30 18.73 4.06
N THR A 18 -5.57 18.66 3.66
CA THR A 18 -6.65 19.39 4.34
C THR A 18 -7.91 18.54 4.40
N VAL A 19 -8.75 18.82 5.40
CA VAL A 19 -10.05 18.17 5.53
C VAL A 19 -10.97 18.57 4.36
N GLU A 20 -10.87 19.82 3.92
CA GLU A 20 -11.65 20.32 2.77
C GLU A 20 -11.28 19.58 1.50
N GLY A 21 -9.99 19.37 1.25
CA GLY A 21 -9.52 18.62 0.09
C GLY A 21 -9.99 17.16 0.12
N ALA A 22 -9.97 16.55 1.30
CA ALA A 22 -10.49 15.20 1.49
C ALA A 22 -11.98 15.14 1.16
N TRP A 23 -12.75 16.09 1.67
CA TRP A 23 -14.19 16.17 1.40
C TRP A 23 -14.48 16.30 -0.10
N GLU A 24 -13.75 17.19 -0.77
CA GLU A 24 -13.91 17.43 -2.21
C GLU A 24 -13.55 16.19 -3.04
N SER A 25 -12.69 15.32 -2.56
CA SER A 25 -12.30 14.12 -3.28
C SER A 25 -13.32 12.98 -3.14
N CYS A 26 -14.25 13.06 -2.18
CA CYS A 26 -15.16 11.96 -1.87
C CYS A 26 -16.00 11.49 -3.05
N PRO A 27 -16.65 12.37 -3.85
CA PRO A 27 -17.42 11.88 -4.99
C PRO A 27 -16.58 11.12 -6.00
N GLY A 28 -15.40 11.63 -6.33
CA GLY A 28 -14.50 11.00 -7.28
C GLY A 28 -14.00 9.64 -6.79
N PHE A 29 -13.68 9.54 -5.51
CA PHE A 29 -13.24 8.26 -4.93
C PHE A 29 -14.40 7.25 -4.88
N ALA A 30 -15.59 7.68 -4.53
CA ALA A 30 -16.76 6.82 -4.56
C ALA A 30 -17.02 6.28 -5.98
N ASP A 31 -16.89 7.14 -6.99
CA ASP A 31 -17.03 6.73 -8.39
C ASP A 31 -15.94 5.73 -8.78
N TYR A 32 -14.70 5.95 -8.34
CA TYR A 32 -13.60 5.04 -8.57
C TYR A 32 -13.90 3.64 -8.00
N ILE A 33 -14.36 3.57 -6.77
CA ILE A 33 -14.74 2.31 -6.13
C ILE A 33 -15.88 1.64 -6.89
N ASN A 34 -16.91 2.41 -7.24
CA ASN A 34 -18.09 1.88 -7.94
C ASN A 34 -17.76 1.38 -9.35
N SER A 35 -16.71 1.89 -9.96
CA SER A 35 -16.24 1.41 -11.26
C SER A 35 -15.37 0.16 -11.18
N GLY A 36 -15.17 -0.39 -9.98
CA GLY A 36 -14.38 -1.60 -9.77
C GLY A 36 -12.93 -1.33 -9.38
N ALA A 37 -12.62 -0.09 -9.01
CA ALA A 37 -11.27 0.32 -8.58
C ALA A 37 -10.19 -0.19 -9.54
N PRO A 38 -10.22 0.20 -10.82
CA PRO A 38 -9.40 -0.42 -11.85
C PRO A 38 -7.90 -0.21 -11.67
N GLY A 39 -7.48 0.81 -10.94
CA GLY A 39 -6.07 1.07 -10.64
C GLY A 39 -5.52 0.28 -9.47
N ASP A 40 -6.35 -0.52 -8.79
CA ASP A 40 -5.92 -1.26 -7.59
C ASP A 40 -5.17 -2.55 -7.93
N ALA A 41 -5.15 -2.97 -9.18
CA ALA A 41 -4.40 -4.16 -9.61
C ALA A 41 -3.88 -3.95 -11.02
N PHE A 42 -2.60 -4.21 -11.20
CA PHE A 42 -1.94 -4.20 -12.50
C PHE A 42 -0.69 -5.07 -12.41
N ASP A 43 0.05 -5.18 -13.52
CA ASP A 43 1.22 -6.03 -13.53
C ASP A 43 2.24 -5.66 -12.44
N GLY A 44 2.48 -6.59 -11.55
CA GLY A 44 3.43 -6.39 -10.44
C GLY A 44 2.86 -5.69 -9.20
N PHE A 45 1.55 -5.42 -9.18
CA PHE A 45 0.91 -4.73 -8.04
C PHE A 45 -0.50 -5.24 -7.80
N ALA A 46 -0.85 -5.43 -6.55
CA ALA A 46 -2.24 -5.69 -6.14
C ALA A 46 -2.51 -5.09 -4.78
N LEU A 47 -3.55 -4.26 -4.69
CA LEU A 47 -4.05 -3.78 -3.42
C LEU A 47 -4.90 -4.89 -2.79
N LYS A 48 -4.56 -5.27 -1.57
CA LYS A 48 -5.22 -6.39 -0.89
C LYS A 48 -6.31 -5.93 0.05
N TYR A 49 -6.12 -4.77 0.68
CA TYR A 49 -7.08 -4.27 1.65
C TYR A 49 -6.93 -2.77 1.78
N ARG A 50 -8.04 -2.08 1.93
CA ARG A 50 -8.06 -0.64 2.16
C ARG A 50 -9.18 -0.30 3.11
N VAL A 51 -8.87 0.53 4.10
CA VAL A 51 -9.86 1.15 4.97
C VAL A 51 -9.63 2.65 4.97
N CYS A 52 -10.70 3.40 5.01
CA CYS A 52 -10.65 4.85 4.97
C CYS A 52 -11.19 5.41 6.27
N GLU A 53 -10.55 6.46 6.75
CA GLU A 53 -11.08 7.29 7.82
C GLU A 53 -11.46 8.63 7.16
N PRO A 54 -12.74 8.81 6.78
CA PRO A 54 -13.14 9.96 5.95
C PRO A 54 -13.27 11.26 6.72
N ILE A 55 -13.36 11.22 8.03
CA ILE A 55 -13.62 12.41 8.84
C ILE A 55 -12.45 13.38 8.79
N SER A 56 -11.23 12.88 8.94
CA SER A 56 -10.03 13.70 8.82
C SER A 56 -9.31 13.54 7.49
N GLY A 57 -9.74 12.58 6.66
CA GLY A 57 -9.13 12.36 5.34
C GLY A 57 -7.85 11.54 5.39
N SER A 58 -7.92 10.38 6.03
CA SER A 58 -6.79 9.47 6.12
C SER A 58 -7.21 8.04 5.82
N GLY A 59 -6.28 7.12 5.86
CA GLY A 59 -6.59 5.71 5.68
C GLY A 59 -5.35 4.84 5.67
N VAL A 60 -5.60 3.54 5.56
CA VAL A 60 -4.56 2.51 5.59
C VAL A 60 -4.86 1.46 4.52
N ALA A 61 -3.82 0.98 3.88
CA ALA A 61 -3.95 -0.10 2.90
C ALA A 61 -2.80 -1.09 3.03
N ILE A 62 -3.05 -2.31 2.60
CA ILE A 62 -2.02 -3.34 2.44
C ILE A 62 -1.96 -3.68 0.96
N ALA A 63 -0.77 -3.65 0.40
CA ALA A 63 -0.53 -3.98 -1.00
C ALA A 63 0.57 -5.01 -1.13
N VAL A 64 0.56 -5.74 -2.22
CA VAL A 64 1.64 -6.64 -2.62
C VAL A 64 2.19 -6.12 -3.94
N ALA A 65 3.51 -6.00 -4.03
CA ALA A 65 4.15 -5.51 -5.24
C ALA A 65 5.49 -6.20 -5.47
N SER A 66 5.91 -6.24 -6.73
CA SER A 66 7.21 -6.80 -7.10
C SER A 66 8.36 -5.92 -6.63
N ASP A 67 8.14 -4.62 -6.52
CA ASP A 67 9.13 -3.65 -6.05
C ASP A 67 8.44 -2.34 -5.65
N ILE A 68 9.19 -1.47 -5.00
CA ILE A 68 8.67 -0.18 -4.51
C ILE A 68 8.23 0.74 -5.67
N GLY A 69 8.82 0.58 -6.85
CA GLY A 69 8.42 1.38 -8.02
C GLY A 69 6.98 1.13 -8.43
N LYS A 70 6.50 -0.10 -8.27
CA LYS A 70 5.10 -0.43 -8.56
C LYS A 70 4.15 0.23 -7.56
N VAL A 71 4.55 0.29 -6.29
CA VAL A 71 3.80 1.02 -5.28
C VAL A 71 3.73 2.51 -5.64
N TRP A 72 4.86 3.09 -6.00
CA TRP A 72 4.89 4.49 -6.41
C TRP A 72 4.03 4.74 -7.65
N ALA A 73 4.04 3.82 -8.60
CA ALA A 73 3.18 3.94 -9.78
C ALA A 73 1.69 3.96 -9.40
N HIS A 74 1.28 3.17 -8.42
CA HIS A 74 -0.09 3.20 -7.91
C HIS A 74 -0.41 4.52 -7.21
N LEU A 75 0.51 5.02 -6.40
CA LEU A 75 0.28 6.22 -5.58
C LEU A 75 0.46 7.52 -6.36
N GLY A 76 1.21 7.50 -7.45
CA GLY A 76 1.56 8.70 -8.22
C GLY A 76 0.37 9.58 -8.59
N PRO A 77 -0.70 9.06 -9.18
CA PRO A 77 -1.86 9.87 -9.51
C PRO A 77 -2.51 10.55 -8.31
N TRP A 78 -2.55 9.86 -7.17
CA TRP A 78 -3.11 10.41 -5.94
C TRP A 78 -2.25 11.55 -5.38
N ILE A 79 -0.93 11.40 -5.46
CA ILE A 79 0.02 12.46 -5.06
C ILE A 79 -0.13 13.66 -5.98
N LYS A 80 -0.12 13.41 -7.28
CA LYS A 80 -0.14 14.47 -8.29
C LYS A 80 -1.44 15.26 -8.26
N ASP A 81 -2.57 14.56 -8.17
CA ASP A 81 -3.88 15.21 -8.32
C ASP A 81 -4.41 15.77 -7.01
N PHE A 82 -4.04 15.20 -5.87
CA PHE A 82 -4.61 15.58 -4.58
C PHE A 82 -3.57 16.02 -3.54
N GLY A 83 -2.29 15.87 -3.82
CA GLY A 83 -1.26 16.21 -2.85
C GLY A 83 -1.28 15.34 -1.60
N ILE A 84 -1.79 14.13 -1.70
CA ILE A 84 -1.87 13.22 -0.56
C ILE A 84 -0.47 12.82 -0.13
N GLN A 85 -0.24 12.81 1.18
CA GLN A 85 1.00 12.31 1.77
C GLN A 85 0.84 10.84 2.11
N PHE A 86 1.84 10.05 1.74
CA PHE A 86 1.86 8.61 1.98
C PHE A 86 3.08 8.22 2.81
N GLU A 87 2.87 7.33 3.77
CA GLU A 87 3.94 6.59 4.43
C GLU A 87 3.85 5.14 3.96
N VAL A 88 4.95 4.63 3.42
CA VAL A 88 5.02 3.28 2.86
C VAL A 88 6.07 2.50 3.62
N THR A 89 5.68 1.38 4.21
CA THR A 89 6.56 0.54 5.01
C THR A 89 6.54 -0.88 4.46
N ALA A 90 7.71 -1.45 4.21
CA ALA A 90 7.83 -2.86 3.85
C ALA A 90 7.49 -3.70 5.07
N VAL A 91 6.56 -4.63 4.91
CA VAL A 91 6.09 -5.50 5.99
C VAL A 91 6.04 -6.94 5.50
N VAL A 92 5.92 -7.88 6.41
CA VAL A 92 5.84 -9.30 6.06
C VAL A 92 4.57 -9.89 6.64
N SER A 93 4.02 -10.89 5.96
CA SER A 93 2.93 -11.69 6.48
C SER A 93 3.44 -12.64 7.57
N ASP A 94 2.52 -13.24 8.32
CA ASP A 94 2.90 -14.23 9.34
C ASP A 94 3.67 -15.39 8.72
N ALA A 95 3.23 -15.88 7.56
CA ALA A 95 3.91 -16.98 6.87
C ALA A 95 5.32 -16.57 6.43
N GLU A 96 5.47 -15.37 5.89
CA GLU A 96 6.78 -14.85 5.51
C GLU A 96 7.68 -14.65 6.71
N PHE A 97 7.16 -14.13 7.80
CA PHE A 97 7.89 -13.97 9.05
C PHE A 97 8.44 -15.32 9.52
N ALA A 98 7.59 -16.32 9.59
CA ALA A 98 7.98 -17.65 10.03
C ALA A 98 9.04 -18.27 9.12
N ALA A 99 8.91 -18.06 7.81
CA ALA A 99 9.86 -18.59 6.83
C ALA A 99 11.22 -17.88 6.90
N MET A 100 11.24 -16.61 7.26
CA MET A 100 12.47 -15.81 7.36
C MET A 100 13.24 -16.02 8.66
N TRP A 101 12.54 -16.39 9.72
CA TRP A 101 13.12 -16.43 11.06
C TRP A 101 14.40 -17.27 11.17
N PRO A 102 14.48 -18.50 10.61
CA PRO A 102 15.71 -19.28 10.73
C PRO A 102 16.96 -18.56 10.18
N MET A 103 16.80 -17.83 9.07
CA MET A 103 17.90 -17.06 8.49
C MET A 103 18.31 -15.90 9.40
N VAL A 104 17.32 -15.19 9.94
CA VAL A 104 17.56 -14.05 10.84
C VAL A 104 18.24 -14.52 12.12
N GLU A 105 17.76 -15.61 12.70
CA GLU A 105 18.32 -16.18 13.91
C GLU A 105 19.78 -16.62 13.68
N ALA A 106 20.05 -17.29 12.56
CA ALA A 106 21.40 -17.71 12.22
C ALA A 106 22.35 -16.51 12.06
N ALA A 107 21.89 -15.45 11.40
CA ALA A 107 22.69 -14.25 11.21
C ALA A 107 22.98 -13.55 12.54
N ALA A 108 22.02 -13.50 13.44
CA ALA A 108 22.19 -12.88 14.75
C ALA A 108 23.16 -13.67 15.64
N THR A 109 23.19 -15.00 15.49
CA THR A 109 24.04 -15.87 16.29
C THR A 109 25.52 -15.78 15.88
N VAL A 110 25.78 -15.49 14.62
CA VAL A 110 27.15 -15.35 14.10
C VAL A 110 27.82 -14.09 14.62
N ASN A 111 27.05 -13.07 14.89
CA ASN A 111 27.59 -11.78 15.35
C ASN A 111 27.64 -11.69 16.85
#